data_6a291a1c0ca2a10abe47370ed44b9e2a
#
_entry.id   6a291a1c0ca2a10abe47370ed44b9e2a
#
_cell.length_a   1.000
_cell.length_b   1.000
_cell.length_c   1.000
_cell.angle_alpha   90.00
_cell.angle_beta   90.00
_cell.angle_gamma   90.00
#
_symmetry.space_group_name_H-M   'P 1'
#
loop_
_entity.id
_entity.type
_entity.pdbx_description
1 polymer ?
#
loop_
_entity_poly.entity_id
_entity_poly.type
_entity_poly.pdbx_seq_one_letter_code
_entity_poly.pdbx_strand_id
1 'polypeptide(L)'
;MEQSLKHLRFPLALLAMLVMSACGKTPETAAAMPAAKVSVAKVLEQPVNEWDEFTGRLEAPETVEIRPRVSGQIDEVAFTEGALVKKGDLLFQIDPRPFQAEVRRLEALVAQARANATRSENEAVRGERLRTSNAISAELADSRTSAAQEARAAVGALQAQLDLAKLNLSFTRVTAPISGRVSRAEITAGNLVTADTTPLTSVVSTDKVYAYFDADERVFLKYTQLARQGQRGATTPVYMGLSNEDGNPHLGQMNFVDNQVNPKTGTIRGRAVFDNSDGTYTPGLYARLKLVGSGTYNAMLINDEAVGTDLGKKFVLVMDGDNKTVYRAVELGPKIEGLRIVRSGLNKDDTIIVKGLQRVRPGSPVTPEVIPMASEQTIAALAQQRQALEASNLPKVAPAKGAPGSVVKLAAATPRG
;
A
#
# COMPACT_ATOMS: atom_id res chain seq x y z
N MET A 1 49.90 81.84 -55.51
CA MET A 1 49.79 80.43 -55.07
C MET A 1 48.34 79.98 -55.06
N GLU A 2 47.57 80.19 -56.19
CA GLU A 2 46.12 79.94 -56.16
C GLU A 2 45.58 79.39 -57.47
N GLN A 3 46.40 78.72 -58.29
CA GLN A 3 45.99 78.10 -59.55
C GLN A 3 46.15 76.59 -59.64
N SER A 4 46.58 75.86 -58.59
CA SER A 4 46.88 74.42 -58.72
C SER A 4 45.76 73.49 -58.16
N LEU A 5 44.62 74.03 -57.66
CA LEU A 5 43.58 73.17 -57.00
C LEU A 5 42.35 72.93 -57.91
N LYS A 6 42.24 73.48 -59.10
CA LYS A 6 41.05 73.34 -59.98
C LYS A 6 41.06 72.08 -60.84
N HIS A 7 42.19 71.50 -61.15
CA HIS A 7 42.29 70.34 -62.03
C HIS A 7 42.14 68.97 -61.32
N LEU A 8 42.16 68.95 -59.98
CA LEU A 8 42.06 67.70 -59.21
C LEU A 8 40.60 67.32 -58.82
N ARG A 9 39.65 68.22 -59.05
CA ARG A 9 38.20 67.96 -58.68
C ARG A 9 37.41 67.19 -59.74
N PHE A 10 37.84 67.23 -61.02
CA PHE A 10 37.14 66.55 -62.11
C PHE A 10 37.36 65.01 -62.15
N PRO A 11 38.55 64.43 -61.91
CA PRO A 11 38.72 63.02 -61.96
C PRO A 11 38.11 62.33 -60.69
N LEU A 12 38.02 63.08 -59.56
CA LEU A 12 37.45 62.50 -58.32
C LEU A 12 35.92 62.36 -58.37
N ALA A 13 35.22 63.27 -59.07
CA ALA A 13 33.79 63.18 -59.32
C ALA A 13 33.38 62.04 -60.26
N LEU A 14 34.26 61.75 -61.25
CA LEU A 14 34.02 60.64 -62.19
C LEU A 14 34.29 59.29 -61.54
N LEU A 15 35.23 59.20 -60.63
CA LEU A 15 35.54 58.01 -59.85
C LEU A 15 34.43 57.73 -58.80
N ALA A 16 33.81 58.78 -58.23
CA ALA A 16 32.73 58.62 -57.28
C ALA A 16 31.42 58.17 -58.00
N MET A 17 31.19 58.53 -59.21
CA MET A 17 30.02 58.03 -60.02
C MET A 17 30.16 56.60 -60.49
N LEU A 18 31.40 56.10 -60.70
CA LEU A 18 31.66 54.70 -61.07
C LEU A 18 31.51 53.73 -59.85
N VAL A 19 31.73 54.20 -58.64
CA VAL A 19 31.57 53.39 -57.43
C VAL A 19 30.10 53.25 -57.00
N MET A 20 29.24 54.18 -57.35
CA MET A 20 27.81 54.08 -57.06
C MET A 20 27.03 53.15 -57.98
N SER A 21 27.53 52.78 -59.15
CA SER A 21 26.85 51.83 -60.03
C SER A 21 27.19 50.35 -59.76
N ALA A 22 28.12 50.05 -58.81
CA ALA A 22 28.48 48.67 -58.50
C ALA A 22 27.69 48.06 -57.33
N CYS A 23 26.74 48.77 -56.70
CA CYS A 23 25.90 48.25 -55.55
C CYS A 23 24.46 47.93 -55.96
N GLY A 24 24.19 47.64 -57.22
CA GLY A 24 22.93 47.04 -57.68
C GLY A 24 23.00 45.48 -57.51
N LYS A 25 23.14 44.94 -56.31
CA LYS A 25 22.76 43.52 -56.10
C LYS A 25 21.27 43.42 -56.33
N THR A 26 20.87 42.79 -57.40
CA THR A 26 19.55 42.15 -57.54
C THR A 26 19.28 41.36 -56.24
N PRO A 27 18.08 41.45 -55.66
CA PRO A 27 17.75 40.56 -54.54
C PRO A 27 17.88 39.14 -55.06
N GLU A 28 18.95 38.47 -54.66
CA GLU A 28 19.13 37.06 -54.85
C GLU A 28 17.90 36.43 -54.17
N THR A 29 16.99 35.94 -54.97
CA THR A 29 15.84 35.12 -54.50
C THR A 29 16.42 34.10 -53.57
N ALA A 30 16.17 34.24 -52.25
CA ALA A 30 16.68 33.35 -51.24
C ALA A 30 16.41 31.93 -51.73
N ALA A 31 17.47 31.20 -52.10
CA ALA A 31 17.36 29.83 -52.53
C ALA A 31 16.59 29.11 -51.44
N ALA A 32 15.39 28.62 -51.79
CA ALA A 32 14.58 27.88 -50.84
C ALA A 32 15.45 26.78 -50.25
N MET A 33 15.75 26.86 -48.97
CA MET A 33 16.50 25.80 -48.29
C MET A 33 15.86 24.47 -48.64
N PRO A 34 16.62 23.46 -49.06
CA PRO A 34 16.04 22.17 -49.39
C PRO A 34 15.24 21.66 -48.21
N ALA A 35 14.00 21.25 -48.48
CA ALA A 35 13.10 20.77 -47.46
C ALA A 35 13.77 19.68 -46.60
N ALA A 36 13.85 19.88 -45.29
CA ALA A 36 14.53 18.96 -44.43
C ALA A 36 13.79 17.61 -44.42
N LYS A 37 14.52 16.51 -44.57
CA LYS A 37 13.97 15.17 -44.42
C LYS A 37 13.69 14.93 -42.92
N VAL A 38 12.46 14.56 -42.60
CA VAL A 38 11.97 14.31 -41.25
C VAL A 38 11.12 13.03 -41.20
N SER A 39 11.23 12.27 -40.14
CA SER A 39 10.34 11.13 -39.93
C SER A 39 9.04 11.61 -39.28
N VAL A 40 7.92 11.26 -39.87
CA VAL A 40 6.59 11.66 -39.43
C VAL A 40 5.75 10.41 -39.10
N ALA A 41 4.87 10.51 -38.10
CA ALA A 41 3.93 9.46 -37.80
C ALA A 41 2.55 10.03 -37.45
N LYS A 42 1.50 9.29 -37.76
CA LYS A 42 0.12 9.64 -37.37
C LYS A 42 -0.08 9.37 -35.90
N VAL A 43 -0.80 10.24 -35.19
CA VAL A 43 -1.18 10.07 -33.78
C VAL A 43 -1.92 8.74 -33.61
N LEU A 44 -1.57 7.97 -32.58
CA LEU A 44 -2.16 6.69 -32.30
C LEU A 44 -3.25 6.86 -31.23
N GLU A 45 -4.50 6.59 -31.56
CA GLU A 45 -5.59 6.53 -30.58
C GLU A 45 -5.79 5.10 -30.10
N GLN A 46 -5.62 4.85 -28.80
CA GLN A 46 -5.81 3.53 -28.19
C GLN A 46 -6.52 3.63 -26.85
N PRO A 47 -7.36 2.65 -26.51
CA PRO A 47 -7.89 2.53 -25.15
C PRO A 47 -6.77 2.13 -24.19
N VAL A 48 -6.56 2.92 -23.15
CA VAL A 48 -5.52 2.72 -22.14
C VAL A 48 -6.06 2.87 -20.73
N ASN A 49 -5.33 2.32 -19.78
CA ASN A 49 -5.48 2.57 -18.35
C ASN A 49 -4.20 3.22 -17.85
N GLU A 50 -4.32 4.29 -17.08
CA GLU A 50 -3.18 4.85 -16.38
C GLU A 50 -2.85 3.99 -15.16
N TRP A 51 -1.59 3.95 -14.80
CA TRP A 51 -1.07 3.24 -13.66
C TRP A 51 -0.35 4.23 -12.75
N ASP A 52 -0.54 4.04 -11.45
CA ASP A 52 0.28 4.71 -10.46
C ASP A 52 1.21 3.67 -9.83
N GLU A 53 2.49 4.00 -9.76
CA GLU A 53 3.53 3.13 -9.23
C GLU A 53 3.98 3.64 -7.87
N PHE A 54 4.10 2.71 -6.93
CA PHE A 54 4.53 2.99 -5.58
C PHE A 54 5.61 2.01 -5.16
N THR A 55 6.37 2.41 -4.17
CA THR A 55 7.29 1.54 -3.48
C THR A 55 6.77 1.28 -2.08
N GLY A 56 6.90 0.05 -1.63
CA GLY A 56 6.39 -0.38 -0.34
C GLY A 56 7.26 -1.43 0.32
N ARG A 57 6.83 -1.86 1.50
CA ARG A 57 7.42 -2.98 2.23
C ARG A 57 6.38 -4.00 2.57
N LEU A 58 6.82 -5.25 2.58
CA LEU A 58 5.99 -6.37 2.98
C LEU A 58 6.00 -6.50 4.50
N GLU A 59 4.82 -6.68 5.09
CA GLU A 59 4.64 -6.90 6.52
C GLU A 59 3.74 -8.11 6.74
N ALA A 60 3.97 -8.85 7.82
CA ALA A 60 3.07 -9.91 8.21
C ALA A 60 1.77 -9.31 8.78
N PRO A 61 0.59 -9.90 8.49
CA PRO A 61 -0.67 -9.50 9.12
C PRO A 61 -0.62 -9.54 10.65
N GLU A 62 0.03 -10.54 11.20
CA GLU A 62 0.18 -10.72 12.65
C GLU A 62 1.65 -10.96 12.99
N THR A 63 2.15 -10.22 13.96
CA THR A 63 3.49 -10.39 14.53
C THR A 63 3.33 -10.37 16.04
N VAL A 64 3.74 -11.45 16.70
CA VAL A 64 3.64 -11.59 18.15
C VAL A 64 5.01 -11.87 18.73
N GLU A 65 5.44 -11.00 19.63
CA GLU A 65 6.61 -11.24 20.48
C GLU A 65 6.20 -12.10 21.67
N ILE A 66 6.86 -13.24 21.83
CA ILE A 66 6.56 -14.21 22.86
C ILE A 66 7.34 -13.85 24.13
N ARG A 67 6.61 -13.59 25.20
CA ARG A 67 7.15 -13.31 26.54
C ARG A 67 6.55 -14.27 27.56
N PRO A 68 7.30 -14.71 28.60
CA PRO A 68 6.77 -15.58 29.66
C PRO A 68 5.82 -14.77 30.54
N ARG A 69 4.76 -15.41 31.03
CA ARG A 69 3.82 -14.82 32.01
C ARG A 69 4.18 -15.14 33.47
N VAL A 70 5.12 -16.07 33.65
CA VAL A 70 5.65 -16.45 34.95
C VAL A 70 7.17 -16.47 34.87
N SER A 71 7.83 -16.13 35.96
CA SER A 71 9.29 -16.19 36.10
C SER A 71 9.72 -17.60 36.46
N GLY A 72 10.86 -18.03 35.91
CA GLY A 72 11.43 -19.35 36.21
C GLY A 72 12.57 -19.70 35.28
N GLN A 73 13.17 -20.86 35.47
CA GLN A 73 14.23 -21.37 34.61
C GLN A 73 13.60 -22.04 33.39
N ILE A 74 14.17 -21.77 32.18
CA ILE A 74 13.82 -22.52 30.99
C ILE A 74 14.35 -23.94 31.07
N ASP A 75 13.45 -24.90 31.04
CA ASP A 75 13.79 -26.32 31.07
C ASP A 75 14.09 -26.83 29.66
N GLU A 76 13.26 -26.45 28.67
CA GLU A 76 13.35 -26.94 27.32
C GLU A 76 12.93 -25.86 26.31
N VAL A 77 13.60 -25.84 25.14
CA VAL A 77 13.19 -25.13 23.91
C VAL A 77 12.66 -26.19 22.95
N ALA A 78 11.34 -26.20 22.74
CA ALA A 78 10.64 -27.32 22.09
C ALA A 78 10.39 -27.11 20.58
N PHE A 79 11.05 -26.16 19.93
CA PHE A 79 10.89 -25.86 18.52
C PHE A 79 12.25 -25.77 17.79
N THR A 80 12.22 -25.91 16.48
CA THR A 80 13.36 -25.61 15.62
C THR A 80 13.26 -24.18 15.14
N GLU A 81 14.36 -23.43 15.24
CA GLU A 81 14.43 -22.03 14.78
C GLU A 81 14.09 -21.91 13.32
N GLY A 82 13.27 -20.91 12.96
CA GLY A 82 12.81 -20.70 11.60
C GLY A 82 11.73 -21.65 11.09
N ALA A 83 11.30 -22.64 11.90
CA ALA A 83 10.25 -23.59 11.52
C ALA A 83 8.86 -22.95 11.49
N LEU A 84 7.94 -23.60 10.78
CA LEU A 84 6.52 -23.31 10.84
C LEU A 84 5.90 -23.95 12.08
N VAL A 85 5.18 -23.18 12.86
CA VAL A 85 4.46 -23.63 14.04
C VAL A 85 2.96 -23.37 13.89
N LYS A 86 2.15 -24.19 14.53
CA LYS A 86 0.71 -23.99 14.62
C LYS A 86 0.35 -23.35 15.95
N LYS A 87 -0.75 -22.61 15.95
CA LYS A 87 -1.33 -22.08 17.19
C LYS A 87 -1.52 -23.20 18.21
N GLY A 88 -0.95 -23.02 19.42
CA GLY A 88 -1.00 -24.00 20.52
C GLY A 88 0.24 -24.90 20.62
N ASP A 89 1.12 -24.92 19.61
CA ASP A 89 2.37 -25.68 19.67
C ASP A 89 3.26 -25.16 20.82
N LEU A 90 3.89 -26.08 21.54
CA LEU A 90 4.81 -25.76 22.63
C LEU A 90 6.08 -25.13 22.06
N LEU A 91 6.43 -23.95 22.57
CA LEU A 91 7.68 -23.26 22.19
C LEU A 91 8.73 -23.38 23.29
N PHE A 92 8.36 -23.08 24.53
CA PHE A 92 9.26 -23.18 25.68
C PHE A 92 8.55 -23.85 26.85
N GLN A 93 9.32 -24.64 27.61
CA GLN A 93 8.91 -25.15 28.89
C GLN A 93 9.70 -24.45 29.99
N ILE A 94 9.01 -23.74 30.86
CA ILE A 94 9.57 -23.22 32.13
C ILE A 94 9.44 -24.33 33.15
N ASP A 95 10.41 -24.48 34.07
CA ASP A 95 10.39 -25.51 35.13
C ASP A 95 9.05 -25.52 35.88
N PRO A 96 8.21 -26.56 35.71
CA PRO A 96 6.89 -26.61 36.30
C PRO A 96 6.89 -27.04 37.75
N ARG A 97 8.00 -27.61 38.25
CA ARG A 97 8.09 -28.27 39.61
C ARG A 97 7.70 -27.34 40.74
N PRO A 98 8.17 -26.08 40.82
CA PRO A 98 7.74 -25.17 41.88
C PRO A 98 6.25 -24.87 41.84
N PHE A 99 5.69 -24.67 40.67
CA PHE A 99 4.26 -24.39 40.45
C PHE A 99 3.39 -25.62 40.78
N GLN A 100 3.83 -26.82 40.39
CA GLN A 100 3.15 -28.07 40.78
C GLN A 100 3.15 -28.27 42.29
N ALA A 101 4.25 -27.94 42.97
CA ALA A 101 4.31 -28.05 44.45
C ALA A 101 3.30 -27.10 45.12
N GLU A 102 3.17 -25.87 44.58
CA GLU A 102 2.21 -24.89 45.09
C GLU A 102 0.75 -25.34 44.87
N VAL A 103 0.44 -25.88 43.66
CA VAL A 103 -0.89 -26.46 43.39
C VAL A 103 -1.21 -27.57 44.39
N ARG A 104 -0.28 -28.54 44.62
CA ARG A 104 -0.50 -29.63 45.62
C ARG A 104 -0.71 -29.09 47.04
N ARG A 105 0.04 -28.07 47.46
CA ARG A 105 -0.11 -27.40 48.75
C ARG A 105 -1.52 -26.81 48.90
N LEU A 106 -1.99 -26.09 47.91
CA LEU A 106 -3.32 -25.47 47.94
C LEU A 106 -4.45 -26.52 47.85
N GLU A 107 -4.27 -27.58 47.06
CA GLU A 107 -5.22 -28.70 47.01
C GLU A 107 -5.43 -29.34 48.40
N ALA A 108 -4.34 -29.53 49.16
CA ALA A 108 -4.43 -30.03 50.54
C ALA A 108 -5.17 -29.05 51.46
N LEU A 109 -4.93 -27.74 51.33
CA LEU A 109 -5.63 -26.72 52.13
C LEU A 109 -7.13 -26.65 51.79
N VAL A 110 -7.50 -26.73 50.51
CA VAL A 110 -8.91 -26.80 50.07
C VAL A 110 -9.58 -28.06 50.63
N ALA A 111 -8.89 -29.22 50.62
CA ALA A 111 -9.42 -30.46 51.22
C ALA A 111 -9.67 -30.31 52.72
N GLN A 112 -8.72 -29.71 53.46
CA GLN A 112 -8.86 -29.40 54.88
C GLN A 112 -10.05 -28.47 55.17
N ALA A 113 -10.17 -27.38 54.40
CA ALA A 113 -11.27 -26.43 54.56
C ALA A 113 -12.64 -27.05 54.24
N ARG A 114 -12.73 -27.91 53.24
CA ARG A 114 -13.96 -28.66 52.90
C ARG A 114 -14.37 -29.58 54.04
N ALA A 115 -13.43 -30.32 54.65
CA ALA A 115 -13.71 -31.16 55.81
C ALA A 115 -14.22 -30.34 57.00
N ASN A 116 -13.63 -29.14 57.23
CA ASN A 116 -14.10 -28.22 58.26
C ASN A 116 -15.50 -27.68 57.98
N ALA A 117 -15.77 -27.28 56.73
CA ALA A 117 -17.09 -26.80 56.31
C ALA A 117 -18.18 -27.88 56.49
N THR A 118 -17.90 -29.14 56.09
CA THR A 118 -18.81 -30.26 56.27
C THR A 118 -19.10 -30.51 57.79
N ARG A 119 -18.07 -30.43 58.64
CA ARG A 119 -18.26 -30.54 60.08
C ARG A 119 -19.17 -29.41 60.62
N SER A 120 -18.88 -28.15 60.27
CA SER A 120 -19.65 -26.99 60.75
C SER A 120 -21.09 -27.01 60.20
N GLU A 121 -21.31 -27.47 58.99
CA GLU A 121 -22.65 -27.68 58.43
C GLU A 121 -23.46 -28.72 59.22
N ASN A 122 -22.83 -29.86 59.50
CA ASN A 122 -23.48 -30.92 60.34
C ASN A 122 -23.82 -30.40 61.71
N GLU A 123 -22.96 -29.56 62.33
CA GLU A 123 -23.21 -28.92 63.62
C GLU A 123 -24.36 -27.89 63.50
N ALA A 124 -24.43 -27.08 62.48
CA ALA A 124 -25.52 -26.16 62.26
C ALA A 124 -26.87 -26.86 62.03
N VAL A 125 -26.91 -27.92 61.19
CA VAL A 125 -28.11 -28.75 60.99
C VAL A 125 -28.58 -29.40 62.27
N ARG A 126 -27.65 -29.89 63.08
CA ARG A 126 -27.95 -30.46 64.41
C ARG A 126 -28.45 -29.39 65.39
N GLY A 127 -27.84 -28.20 65.35
CA GLY A 127 -28.24 -27.04 66.16
C GLY A 127 -29.67 -26.62 65.87
N GLU A 128 -30.06 -26.55 64.62
CA GLU A 128 -31.41 -26.17 64.16
C GLU A 128 -32.45 -27.18 64.62
N ARG A 129 -32.13 -28.50 64.61
CA ARG A 129 -33.05 -29.56 65.13
C ARG A 129 -33.20 -29.44 66.67
N LEU A 130 -32.12 -29.13 67.40
CA LEU A 130 -32.19 -28.93 68.84
C LEU A 130 -32.93 -27.65 69.24
N ARG A 131 -32.86 -26.60 68.46
CA ARG A 131 -33.61 -25.34 68.57
C ARG A 131 -35.11 -25.61 68.46
N THR A 132 -35.53 -26.36 67.42
CA THR A 132 -36.95 -26.72 67.19
C THR A 132 -37.51 -27.55 68.27
N SER A 133 -36.70 -28.36 69.01
CA SER A 133 -37.10 -29.11 70.20
C SER A 133 -36.90 -28.33 71.54
N ASN A 134 -36.57 -27.02 71.47
CA ASN A 134 -36.28 -26.16 72.64
C ASN A 134 -35.12 -26.66 73.51
N ALA A 135 -34.19 -27.48 72.97
CA ALA A 135 -33.07 -28.02 73.68
C ALA A 135 -31.85 -27.11 73.79
N ILE A 136 -31.80 -26.08 72.94
CA ILE A 136 -30.76 -25.02 72.90
C ILE A 136 -31.39 -23.65 72.66
N SER A 137 -30.65 -22.57 72.97
CA SER A 137 -31.06 -21.19 72.67
C SER A 137 -30.99 -20.88 71.17
N ALA A 138 -31.79 -19.89 70.71
CA ALA A 138 -31.74 -19.37 69.36
C ALA A 138 -30.35 -18.83 69.04
N GLU A 139 -29.74 -18.08 69.96
CA GLU A 139 -28.40 -17.53 69.85
C GLU A 139 -27.33 -18.58 69.48
N LEU A 140 -27.39 -19.74 70.22
CA LEU A 140 -26.45 -20.84 69.95
C LEU A 140 -26.68 -21.50 68.60
N ALA A 141 -27.93 -21.62 68.15
CA ALA A 141 -28.24 -22.12 66.79
C ALA A 141 -27.76 -21.16 65.70
N ASP A 142 -27.99 -19.84 65.84
CA ASP A 142 -27.53 -18.81 64.98
C ASP A 142 -25.99 -18.72 64.88
N SER A 143 -25.31 -18.87 66.04
CA SER A 143 -23.83 -18.94 66.07
C SER A 143 -23.29 -20.11 65.25
N ARG A 144 -23.90 -21.32 65.35
CA ARG A 144 -23.50 -22.49 64.53
C ARG A 144 -23.75 -22.29 63.05
N THR A 145 -24.86 -21.62 62.73
CA THR A 145 -25.19 -21.28 61.31
C THR A 145 -24.16 -20.30 60.77
N SER A 146 -23.79 -19.27 61.50
CA SER A 146 -22.76 -18.30 61.12
C SER A 146 -21.39 -18.99 60.96
N ALA A 147 -21.00 -19.89 61.88
CA ALA A 147 -19.76 -20.66 61.76
C ALA A 147 -19.76 -21.55 60.48
N ALA A 148 -20.88 -22.14 60.09
CA ALA A 148 -20.99 -22.91 58.87
C ALA A 148 -20.85 -22.00 57.62
N GLN A 149 -21.41 -20.79 57.65
CA GLN A 149 -21.25 -19.81 56.57
C GLN A 149 -19.80 -19.34 56.45
N GLU A 150 -19.13 -19.04 57.56
CA GLU A 150 -17.70 -18.69 57.57
C GLU A 150 -16.82 -19.81 56.99
N ALA A 151 -17.07 -21.05 57.39
CA ALA A 151 -16.34 -22.21 56.87
C ALA A 151 -16.54 -22.41 55.37
N ARG A 152 -17.75 -22.19 54.86
CA ARG A 152 -18.03 -22.21 53.40
C ARG A 152 -17.28 -21.09 52.67
N ALA A 153 -17.29 -19.87 53.21
CA ALA A 153 -16.56 -18.74 52.63
C ALA A 153 -15.05 -19.02 52.59
N ALA A 154 -14.48 -19.66 53.60
CA ALA A 154 -13.09 -20.07 53.63
C ALA A 154 -12.74 -21.09 52.53
N VAL A 155 -13.64 -22.04 52.23
CA VAL A 155 -13.48 -22.95 51.08
C VAL A 155 -13.42 -22.15 49.75
N GLY A 156 -14.32 -21.18 49.58
CA GLY A 156 -14.35 -20.32 48.38
C GLY A 156 -13.05 -19.54 48.19
N ALA A 157 -12.52 -18.97 49.28
CA ALA A 157 -11.27 -18.21 49.22
C ALA A 157 -10.06 -19.09 48.85
N LEU A 158 -9.94 -20.28 49.44
CA LEU A 158 -8.86 -21.22 49.11
C LEU A 158 -9.01 -21.82 47.71
N GLN A 159 -10.25 -22.05 47.25
CA GLN A 159 -10.49 -22.49 45.88
C GLN A 159 -10.02 -21.44 44.86
N ALA A 160 -10.29 -20.16 45.09
CA ALA A 160 -9.81 -19.09 44.21
C ALA A 160 -8.27 -19.02 44.18
N GLN A 161 -7.59 -19.24 45.30
CA GLN A 161 -6.12 -19.32 45.37
C GLN A 161 -5.60 -20.52 44.55
N LEU A 162 -6.25 -21.68 44.69
CA LEU A 162 -5.90 -22.89 43.94
C LEU A 162 -6.05 -22.67 42.41
N ASP A 163 -7.11 -22.02 42.00
CA ASP A 163 -7.37 -21.75 40.60
C ASP A 163 -6.30 -20.80 40.01
N LEU A 164 -5.86 -19.79 40.76
CA LEU A 164 -4.74 -18.93 40.41
C LEU A 164 -3.43 -19.71 40.28
N ALA A 165 -3.14 -20.63 41.22
CA ALA A 165 -1.94 -21.46 41.14
C ALA A 165 -1.97 -22.40 39.94
N LYS A 166 -3.12 -22.98 39.60
CA LYS A 166 -3.30 -23.79 38.39
C LYS A 166 -3.12 -22.96 37.11
N LEU A 167 -3.59 -21.72 37.08
CA LEU A 167 -3.37 -20.80 35.97
C LEU A 167 -1.87 -20.51 35.82
N ASN A 168 -1.16 -20.20 36.90
CA ASN A 168 0.29 -19.97 36.85
C ASN A 168 1.05 -21.21 36.36
N LEU A 169 0.64 -22.42 36.82
CA LEU A 169 1.20 -23.67 36.30
C LEU A 169 0.95 -23.82 34.77
N SER A 170 -0.21 -23.44 34.29
CA SER A 170 -0.48 -23.48 32.82
C SER A 170 0.44 -22.56 32.05
N PHE A 171 0.84 -21.42 32.59
CA PHE A 171 1.75 -20.46 31.97
C PHE A 171 3.21 -20.92 31.91
N THR A 172 3.58 -22.00 32.62
CA THR A 172 4.91 -22.61 32.43
C THR A 172 5.08 -23.26 31.07
N ARG A 173 3.98 -23.58 30.40
CA ARG A 173 3.97 -24.05 28.98
C ARG A 173 3.73 -22.86 28.09
N VAL A 174 4.80 -22.31 27.54
CA VAL A 174 4.72 -21.17 26.59
C VAL A 174 4.41 -21.72 25.21
N THR A 175 3.23 -21.40 24.70
CA THR A 175 2.74 -21.91 23.41
C THR A 175 2.60 -20.79 22.39
N ALA A 176 2.62 -21.15 21.09
CA ALA A 176 2.41 -20.22 19.99
C ALA A 176 0.97 -19.67 20.00
N PRO A 177 0.76 -18.34 20.08
CA PRO A 177 -0.58 -17.74 20.09
C PRO A 177 -1.21 -17.68 18.70
N ILE A 178 -0.39 -17.69 17.64
CA ILE A 178 -0.76 -17.68 16.23
C ILE A 178 -0.02 -18.81 15.49
N SER A 179 -0.54 -19.21 14.34
CA SER A 179 0.19 -20.05 13.40
C SER A 179 1.10 -19.18 12.52
N GLY A 180 2.30 -19.67 12.21
CA GLY A 180 3.24 -18.90 11.40
C GLY A 180 4.67 -19.40 11.54
N ARG A 181 5.64 -18.59 11.17
CA ARG A 181 7.06 -18.89 11.28
C ARG A 181 7.61 -18.34 12.59
N VAL A 182 8.23 -19.20 13.38
CA VAL A 182 8.93 -18.80 14.60
C VAL A 182 10.34 -18.31 14.25
N SER A 183 10.81 -17.30 14.98
CA SER A 183 12.17 -16.78 14.89
C SER A 183 13.17 -17.67 15.64
N ARG A 184 14.38 -17.18 15.86
CA ARG A 184 15.35 -17.83 16.74
C ARG A 184 14.91 -17.75 18.19
N ALA A 185 15.43 -18.63 19.01
CA ALA A 185 15.33 -18.54 20.47
C ALA A 185 16.31 -17.44 20.98
N GLU A 186 15.77 -16.42 21.64
CA GLU A 186 16.60 -15.38 22.27
C GLU A 186 17.21 -15.87 23.59
N ILE A 187 16.61 -16.90 24.18
CA ILE A 187 17.00 -17.51 25.47
C ILE A 187 17.10 -19.03 25.29
N THR A 188 18.16 -19.62 25.79
CA THR A 188 18.43 -21.07 25.74
C THR A 188 17.99 -21.76 27.06
N ALA A 189 17.83 -23.08 26.99
CA ALA A 189 17.57 -23.89 28.17
C ALA A 189 18.63 -23.68 29.27
N GLY A 190 18.23 -23.74 30.54
CA GLY A 190 19.08 -23.48 31.70
C GLY A 190 19.09 -22.02 32.16
N ASN A 191 18.64 -21.07 31.38
CA ASN A 191 18.59 -19.65 31.76
C ASN A 191 17.33 -19.31 32.55
N LEU A 192 17.46 -18.31 33.44
CA LEU A 192 16.36 -17.74 34.19
C LEU A 192 15.65 -16.65 33.35
N VAL A 193 14.32 -16.68 33.35
CA VAL A 193 13.49 -15.66 32.69
C VAL A 193 12.59 -14.94 33.67
N THR A 194 12.33 -13.66 33.39
CA THR A 194 11.43 -12.84 34.20
C THR A 194 10.13 -12.59 33.43
N ALA A 195 9.00 -12.73 34.13
CA ALA A 195 7.67 -12.49 33.59
C ALA A 195 7.58 -11.12 32.90
N ASP A 196 6.89 -11.06 31.75
CA ASP A 196 6.55 -9.89 30.95
C ASP A 196 7.73 -9.07 30.41
N THR A 197 8.95 -9.34 30.88
CA THR A 197 10.14 -8.52 30.55
C THR A 197 11.04 -9.18 29.52
N THR A 198 11.30 -10.49 29.66
CA THR A 198 12.27 -11.21 28.82
C THR A 198 11.65 -11.65 27.50
N PRO A 199 12.11 -11.16 26.32
CA PRO A 199 11.67 -11.70 25.05
C PRO A 199 12.24 -13.11 24.87
N LEU A 200 11.41 -14.07 24.47
CA LEU A 200 11.80 -15.46 24.23
C LEU A 200 12.04 -15.74 22.76
N THR A 201 11.12 -15.30 21.92
CA THR A 201 11.15 -15.38 20.44
C THR A 201 10.04 -14.51 19.86
N SER A 202 9.91 -14.48 18.53
CA SER A 202 8.75 -13.91 17.84
C SER A 202 8.14 -14.92 16.88
N VAL A 203 6.84 -14.80 16.63
CA VAL A 203 6.11 -15.58 15.64
C VAL A 203 5.43 -14.61 14.66
N VAL A 204 5.62 -14.81 13.36
CA VAL A 204 5.01 -14.03 12.30
C VAL A 204 4.10 -14.91 11.46
N SER A 205 2.88 -14.43 11.16
CA SER A 205 1.97 -15.16 10.25
C SER A 205 2.53 -15.19 8.83
N THR A 206 2.26 -16.29 8.09
CA THR A 206 2.87 -16.54 6.77
C THR A 206 1.88 -16.74 5.64
N ASP A 207 0.62 -17.01 5.92
CA ASP A 207 -0.43 -17.34 4.93
C ASP A 207 -0.82 -16.15 4.04
N LYS A 208 -0.62 -14.93 4.51
CA LYS A 208 -0.82 -13.69 3.74
C LYS A 208 0.29 -12.72 4.06
N VAL A 209 0.48 -11.78 3.16
CA VAL A 209 1.40 -10.66 3.36
C VAL A 209 0.70 -9.36 3.00
N TYR A 210 0.97 -8.33 3.75
CA TYR A 210 0.54 -6.97 3.48
C TYR A 210 1.67 -6.19 2.83
N ALA A 211 1.36 -5.48 1.76
CA ALA A 211 2.25 -4.48 1.19
C ALA A 211 1.76 -3.09 1.58
N TYR A 212 2.50 -2.42 2.45
CA TYR A 212 2.25 -1.02 2.81
C TYR A 212 3.00 -0.10 1.89
N PHE A 213 2.34 0.97 1.48
CA PHE A 213 2.92 2.03 0.66
C PHE A 213 2.31 3.37 1.01
N ASP A 214 3.05 4.43 0.73
CA ASP A 214 2.61 5.80 0.97
C ASP A 214 2.33 6.47 -0.39
N ALA A 215 1.11 6.95 -0.58
CA ALA A 215 0.66 7.62 -1.80
C ALA A 215 0.53 9.13 -1.55
N ASP A 216 0.92 9.95 -2.53
CA ASP A 216 0.76 11.41 -2.46
C ASP A 216 -0.71 11.82 -2.33
N GLU A 217 -0.98 12.93 -1.65
CA GLU A 217 -2.32 13.51 -1.51
C GLU A 217 -3.01 13.70 -2.87
N ARG A 218 -2.28 14.11 -3.91
CA ARG A 218 -2.81 14.29 -5.26
C ARG A 218 -3.37 12.99 -5.84
N VAL A 219 -2.65 11.89 -5.64
CA VAL A 219 -3.08 10.55 -6.08
C VAL A 219 -4.30 10.10 -5.29
N PHE A 220 -4.32 10.33 -3.98
CA PHE A 220 -5.47 10.02 -3.14
C PHE A 220 -6.73 10.77 -3.59
N LEU A 221 -6.63 12.07 -3.85
CA LEU A 221 -7.74 12.88 -4.35
C LEU A 221 -8.23 12.39 -5.72
N LYS A 222 -7.32 12.03 -6.63
CA LYS A 222 -7.65 11.40 -7.92
C LYS A 222 -8.48 10.13 -7.72
N TYR A 223 -8.04 9.21 -6.86
CA TYR A 223 -8.77 7.96 -6.57
C TYR A 223 -10.12 8.19 -5.91
N THR A 224 -10.21 9.15 -5.00
CA THR A 224 -11.48 9.53 -4.35
C THR A 224 -12.48 10.06 -5.39
N GLN A 225 -12.01 10.86 -6.34
CA GLN A 225 -12.85 11.37 -7.43
C GLN A 225 -13.33 10.24 -8.35
N LEU A 226 -12.44 9.33 -8.77
CA LEU A 226 -12.80 8.16 -9.58
C LEU A 226 -13.82 7.25 -8.89
N ALA A 227 -13.68 7.06 -7.58
CA ALA A 227 -14.65 6.29 -6.79
C ALA A 227 -16.03 6.97 -6.75
N ARG A 228 -16.08 8.30 -6.57
CA ARG A 228 -17.34 9.07 -6.59
C ARG A 228 -18.03 9.03 -7.96
N GLN A 229 -17.26 8.93 -9.03
CA GLN A 229 -17.77 8.81 -10.41
C GLN A 229 -18.19 7.37 -10.77
N GLY A 230 -18.07 6.42 -9.86
CA GLY A 230 -18.38 5.00 -10.11
C GLY A 230 -17.41 4.30 -11.08
N GLN A 231 -16.28 4.93 -11.37
CA GLN A 231 -15.26 4.38 -12.28
C GLN A 231 -14.27 3.45 -11.56
N ARG A 232 -14.42 3.28 -10.24
CA ARG A 232 -13.61 2.40 -9.41
C ARG A 232 -14.51 1.44 -8.65
N GLY A 233 -14.25 0.13 -8.78
CA GLY A 233 -14.96 -0.90 -8.03
C GLY A 233 -14.63 -0.88 -6.52
N ALA A 234 -15.38 -1.65 -5.75
CA ALA A 234 -15.16 -1.83 -4.31
C ALA A 234 -13.77 -2.43 -4.00
N THR A 235 -13.23 -3.24 -4.90
CA THR A 235 -11.89 -3.83 -4.81
C THR A 235 -11.01 -3.26 -5.92
N THR A 236 -9.83 -2.77 -5.54
CA THR A 236 -8.84 -2.29 -6.52
C THR A 236 -7.74 -3.33 -6.63
N PRO A 237 -7.50 -3.89 -7.82
CA PRO A 237 -6.38 -4.78 -8.05
C PRO A 237 -5.06 -4.03 -7.87
N VAL A 238 -4.09 -4.70 -7.26
CA VAL A 238 -2.73 -4.20 -7.06
C VAL A 238 -1.78 -5.26 -7.59
N TYR A 239 -0.89 -4.85 -8.46
CA TYR A 239 0.15 -5.72 -8.99
C TYR A 239 1.45 -5.45 -8.24
N MET A 240 2.12 -6.50 -7.82
CA MET A 240 3.37 -6.42 -7.06
C MET A 240 4.50 -7.12 -7.82
N GLY A 241 5.69 -6.52 -7.75
CA GLY A 241 6.95 -7.12 -8.17
C GLY A 241 8.00 -6.98 -7.10
N LEU A 242 8.79 -8.01 -6.89
CA LEU A 242 9.94 -8.02 -6.00
C LEU A 242 11.19 -7.45 -6.69
N SER A 243 12.25 -7.23 -5.90
CA SER A 243 13.49 -6.61 -6.40
C SER A 243 14.21 -7.41 -7.49
N ASN A 244 14.04 -8.74 -7.49
CA ASN A 244 14.66 -9.69 -8.40
C ASN A 244 13.77 -10.08 -9.59
N GLU A 245 12.61 -9.43 -9.75
CA GLU A 245 11.65 -9.74 -10.79
C GLU A 245 11.54 -8.62 -11.81
N ASP A 246 11.32 -8.98 -13.05
CA ASP A 246 10.94 -8.03 -14.09
C ASP A 246 9.43 -7.83 -14.09
N GLY A 247 8.98 -6.55 -14.02
CA GLY A 247 7.55 -6.21 -13.97
C GLY A 247 6.91 -6.42 -12.59
N ASN A 248 5.61 -6.69 -12.58
CA ASN A 248 4.76 -6.84 -11.40
C ASN A 248 3.84 -8.07 -11.55
N PRO A 249 4.37 -9.30 -11.48
CA PRO A 249 3.62 -10.52 -11.82
C PRO A 249 2.57 -10.93 -10.78
N HIS A 250 2.65 -10.43 -9.54
CA HIS A 250 1.81 -10.90 -8.44
C HIS A 250 0.57 -10.02 -8.28
N LEU A 251 -0.59 -10.65 -8.34
CA LEU A 251 -1.88 -9.97 -8.19
C LEU A 251 -2.35 -10.04 -6.74
N GLY A 252 -2.63 -8.89 -6.17
CA GLY A 252 -3.27 -8.70 -4.88
C GLY A 252 -4.41 -7.71 -4.95
N GLN A 253 -4.92 -7.34 -3.81
CA GLN A 253 -6.06 -6.43 -3.70
C GLN A 253 -5.81 -5.37 -2.64
N MET A 254 -6.23 -4.14 -2.95
CA MET A 254 -6.31 -3.07 -1.97
C MET A 254 -7.34 -3.42 -0.90
N ASN A 255 -6.98 -3.38 0.37
CA ASN A 255 -7.89 -3.68 1.47
C ASN A 255 -7.96 -2.59 2.54
N PHE A 256 -7.07 -1.60 2.49
CA PHE A 256 -7.06 -0.52 3.47
C PHE A 256 -6.44 0.75 2.89
N VAL A 257 -7.01 1.88 3.25
CA VAL A 257 -6.43 3.23 3.08
C VAL A 257 -6.62 3.92 4.42
N ASP A 258 -5.58 4.58 4.89
CA ASP A 258 -5.63 5.31 6.17
C ASP A 258 -6.71 6.40 6.14
N ASN A 259 -7.20 6.77 7.30
CA ASN A 259 -8.23 7.80 7.47
C ASN A 259 -7.63 9.22 7.55
N GLN A 260 -6.31 9.33 7.58
CA GLN A 260 -5.61 10.60 7.77
C GLN A 260 -4.38 10.70 6.86
N VAL A 261 -4.21 11.85 6.22
CA VAL A 261 -2.97 12.21 5.51
C VAL A 261 -1.92 12.62 6.54
N ASN A 262 -0.71 12.12 6.40
CA ASN A 262 0.40 12.53 7.25
C ASN A 262 0.83 13.98 6.89
N PRO A 263 0.64 14.97 7.78
CA PRO A 263 0.89 16.37 7.47
C PRO A 263 2.38 16.70 7.28
N LYS A 264 3.29 15.81 7.73
CA LYS A 264 4.74 16.03 7.59
C LYS A 264 5.24 15.63 6.22
N THR A 265 4.64 14.62 5.60
CA THR A 265 5.07 14.07 4.31
C THR A 265 4.12 14.39 3.17
N GLY A 266 2.87 14.80 3.46
CA GLY A 266 1.82 14.99 2.46
C GLY A 266 1.36 13.68 1.82
N THR A 267 1.54 12.56 2.51
CA THR A 267 1.19 11.22 1.99
C THR A 267 0.12 10.55 2.82
N ILE A 268 -0.63 9.65 2.21
CA ILE A 268 -1.58 8.75 2.86
C ILE A 268 -1.12 7.31 2.71
N ARG A 269 -1.22 6.53 3.78
CA ARG A 269 -0.83 5.14 3.77
C ARG A 269 -1.91 4.25 3.19
N GLY A 270 -1.52 3.47 2.19
CA GLY A 270 -2.31 2.41 1.60
C GLY A 270 -1.76 1.03 1.94
N ARG A 271 -2.63 0.01 1.88
CA ARG A 271 -2.26 -1.37 2.10
C ARG A 271 -2.96 -2.28 1.11
N ALA A 272 -2.18 -3.14 0.50
CA ALA A 272 -2.68 -4.24 -0.32
C ALA A 272 -2.39 -5.59 0.34
N VAL A 273 -3.25 -6.57 0.12
CA VAL A 273 -3.09 -7.94 0.61
C VAL A 273 -2.76 -8.87 -0.55
N PHE A 274 -1.79 -9.74 -0.30
CA PHE A 274 -1.36 -10.81 -1.22
C PHE A 274 -1.44 -12.15 -0.51
N ASP A 275 -1.82 -13.19 -1.27
CA ASP A 275 -1.75 -14.56 -0.79
C ASP A 275 -0.28 -14.99 -0.69
N ASN A 276 0.06 -15.71 0.35
CA ASN A 276 1.41 -16.19 0.63
C ASN A 276 1.37 -17.62 1.21
N SER A 277 0.38 -18.39 0.81
CA SER A 277 0.18 -19.77 1.30
C SER A 277 1.36 -20.69 0.99
N ASP A 278 2.16 -20.36 -0.04
CA ASP A 278 3.41 -21.05 -0.42
C ASP A 278 4.65 -20.55 0.36
N GLY A 279 4.53 -19.48 1.15
CA GLY A 279 5.61 -18.90 1.95
C GLY A 279 6.70 -18.18 1.14
N THR A 280 6.42 -17.82 -0.10
CA THR A 280 7.36 -17.15 -1.02
C THR A 280 7.76 -15.76 -0.50
N TYR A 281 6.81 -15.01 0.07
CA TYR A 281 7.04 -13.64 0.51
C TYR A 281 7.44 -13.59 1.98
N THR A 282 8.65 -13.10 2.22
CA THR A 282 9.12 -12.84 3.59
C THR A 282 8.78 -11.42 4.01
N PRO A 283 8.19 -11.20 5.19
CA PRO A 283 7.99 -9.87 5.75
C PRO A 283 9.30 -9.08 5.81
N GLY A 284 9.25 -7.78 5.53
CA GLY A 284 10.42 -6.89 5.46
C GLY A 284 10.97 -6.68 4.04
N LEU A 285 10.62 -7.53 3.06
CA LEU A 285 11.05 -7.36 1.68
C LEU A 285 10.49 -6.07 1.08
N TYR A 286 11.28 -5.49 0.18
CA TYR A 286 10.87 -4.37 -0.66
C TYR A 286 9.95 -4.84 -1.77
N ALA A 287 8.91 -4.07 -2.04
CA ALA A 287 7.93 -4.36 -3.09
C ALA A 287 7.67 -3.15 -3.98
N ARG A 288 7.66 -3.36 -5.28
CA ARG A 288 7.14 -2.40 -6.25
C ARG A 288 5.66 -2.70 -6.45
N LEU A 289 4.84 -1.68 -6.34
CA LEU A 289 3.38 -1.81 -6.42
C LEU A 289 2.86 -0.97 -7.59
N LYS A 290 1.95 -1.54 -8.36
CA LYS A 290 1.33 -0.91 -9.51
C LYS A 290 -0.19 -0.98 -9.34
N LEU A 291 -0.81 0.18 -9.24
CA LEU A 291 -2.26 0.31 -9.07
C LEU A 291 -2.89 0.90 -10.32
N VAL A 292 -4.09 0.43 -10.65
CA VAL A 292 -4.88 1.03 -11.73
C VAL A 292 -5.32 2.42 -11.31
N GLY A 293 -4.81 3.43 -12.01
CA GLY A 293 -4.98 4.85 -11.70
C GLY A 293 -6.08 5.55 -12.48
N SER A 294 -6.73 4.86 -13.44
CA SER A 294 -7.86 5.41 -14.20
C SER A 294 -8.80 4.30 -14.66
N GLY A 295 -10.03 4.67 -15.05
CA GLY A 295 -10.84 3.80 -15.91
C GLY A 295 -10.19 3.68 -17.31
N THR A 296 -10.69 2.74 -18.13
CA THR A 296 -10.27 2.64 -19.53
C THR A 296 -10.84 3.84 -20.32
N TYR A 297 -9.97 4.57 -21.00
CA TYR A 297 -10.35 5.68 -21.87
C TYR A 297 -9.48 5.71 -23.13
N ASN A 298 -10.01 6.29 -24.23
CA ASN A 298 -9.23 6.48 -25.44
C ASN A 298 -8.23 7.61 -25.24
N ALA A 299 -6.94 7.30 -25.32
CA ALA A 299 -5.86 8.25 -25.22
C ALA A 299 -5.16 8.44 -26.56
N MET A 300 -4.72 9.67 -26.81
CA MET A 300 -3.82 9.97 -27.91
C MET A 300 -2.40 9.67 -27.44
N LEU A 301 -1.74 8.75 -28.13
CA LEU A 301 -0.39 8.27 -27.84
C LEU A 301 0.57 8.74 -28.92
N ILE A 302 1.71 9.25 -28.49
CA ILE A 302 2.80 9.67 -29.38
C ILE A 302 4.13 9.12 -28.87
N ASN A 303 5.09 8.98 -29.77
CA ASN A 303 6.46 8.68 -29.36
C ASN A 303 7.02 9.85 -28.54
N ASP A 304 7.65 9.58 -27.41
CA ASP A 304 8.19 10.61 -26.51
C ASP A 304 9.30 11.46 -27.20
N GLU A 305 9.98 10.92 -28.22
CA GLU A 305 10.97 11.64 -29.02
C GLU A 305 10.37 12.79 -29.82
N ALA A 306 9.05 12.76 -30.10
CA ALA A 306 8.33 13.81 -30.82
C ALA A 306 8.09 15.08 -29.99
N VAL A 307 8.35 15.03 -28.69
CA VAL A 307 8.06 16.12 -27.76
C VAL A 307 9.24 17.08 -27.64
N GLY A 308 9.02 18.31 -28.06
CA GLY A 308 9.94 19.42 -27.81
C GLY A 308 9.63 20.19 -26.54
N THR A 309 10.59 20.96 -26.06
CA THR A 309 10.43 21.89 -24.94
C THR A 309 10.91 23.27 -25.36
N ASP A 310 10.05 24.26 -25.22
CA ASP A 310 10.35 25.64 -25.49
C ASP A 310 9.87 26.53 -24.34
N LEU A 311 10.80 27.28 -23.73
CA LEU A 311 10.54 28.14 -22.56
C LEU A 311 9.69 27.45 -21.46
N GLY A 312 9.95 26.18 -21.21
CA GLY A 312 9.23 25.39 -20.20
C GLY A 312 7.89 24.81 -20.68
N LYS A 313 7.41 25.15 -21.87
CA LYS A 313 6.20 24.57 -22.47
C LYS A 313 6.54 23.37 -23.33
N LYS A 314 5.70 22.34 -23.27
CA LYS A 314 5.82 21.16 -24.13
C LYS A 314 5.08 21.40 -25.41
N PHE A 315 5.69 21.01 -26.53
CA PHE A 315 5.11 21.17 -27.85
C PHE A 315 5.45 20.00 -28.78
N VAL A 316 4.71 19.89 -29.84
CA VAL A 316 5.00 19.01 -30.98
C VAL A 316 4.93 19.82 -32.27
N LEU A 317 5.59 19.35 -33.31
CA LEU A 317 5.46 19.91 -34.64
C LEU A 317 4.48 19.04 -35.44
N VAL A 318 3.34 19.60 -35.78
CA VAL A 318 2.31 18.97 -36.61
C VAL A 318 2.58 19.33 -38.05
N MET A 319 2.39 18.41 -38.98
CA MET A 319 2.47 18.64 -40.41
C MET A 319 1.09 19.06 -40.94
N ASP A 320 1.00 20.16 -41.66
CA ASP A 320 -0.22 20.57 -42.34
C ASP A 320 -0.35 19.95 -43.75
N GLY A 321 -1.45 20.22 -44.44
CA GLY A 321 -1.73 19.68 -45.78
C GLY A 321 -0.72 20.12 -46.86
N ASP A 322 0.06 21.18 -46.62
CA ASP A 322 1.07 21.71 -47.51
C ASP A 322 2.49 21.23 -47.22
N ASN A 323 2.64 20.20 -46.36
CA ASN A 323 3.91 19.71 -45.82
C ASN A 323 4.72 20.78 -45.07
N LYS A 324 4.06 21.74 -44.43
CA LYS A 324 4.69 22.72 -43.55
C LYS A 324 4.48 22.33 -42.09
N THR A 325 5.43 22.72 -41.29
CA THR A 325 5.40 22.41 -39.86
C THR A 325 4.65 23.48 -39.07
N VAL A 326 3.74 23.07 -38.22
CA VAL A 326 2.97 23.94 -37.32
C VAL A 326 3.32 23.63 -35.89
N TYR A 327 3.72 24.65 -35.13
CA TYR A 327 3.94 24.53 -33.69
C TYR A 327 2.61 24.34 -32.96
N ARG A 328 2.53 23.30 -32.14
CA ARG A 328 1.34 23.08 -31.35
C ARG A 328 1.73 22.75 -29.89
N ALA A 329 1.31 23.59 -28.97
CA ALA A 329 1.48 23.34 -27.55
C ALA A 329 0.61 22.14 -27.13
N VAL A 330 1.16 21.28 -26.27
CA VAL A 330 0.49 20.06 -25.80
C VAL A 330 0.58 19.93 -24.29
N GLU A 331 -0.46 19.37 -23.69
CA GLU A 331 -0.42 18.90 -22.32
C GLU A 331 -0.16 17.41 -22.30
N LEU A 332 0.89 17.03 -21.58
CA LEU A 332 1.35 15.65 -21.53
C LEU A 332 0.79 14.91 -20.31
N GLY A 333 0.46 13.65 -20.50
CA GLY A 333 0.19 12.67 -19.46
C GLY A 333 1.42 11.80 -19.14
N PRO A 334 1.22 10.71 -18.41
CA PRO A 334 2.27 9.73 -18.12
C PRO A 334 2.75 9.02 -19.39
N LYS A 335 3.85 8.27 -19.25
CA LYS A 335 4.33 7.33 -20.27
C LYS A 335 3.67 5.97 -20.06
N ILE A 336 3.32 5.32 -21.15
CA ILE A 336 2.82 3.94 -21.17
C ILE A 336 3.58 3.19 -22.27
N GLU A 337 4.26 2.12 -21.94
CA GLU A 337 5.02 1.26 -22.85
C GLU A 337 5.92 2.06 -23.83
N GLY A 338 6.60 3.08 -23.31
CA GLY A 338 7.49 3.95 -24.13
C GLY A 338 6.78 5.05 -24.91
N LEU A 339 5.45 5.05 -24.99
CA LEU A 339 4.66 6.11 -25.60
C LEU A 339 4.23 7.15 -24.56
N ARG A 340 4.01 8.39 -25.01
CA ARG A 340 3.54 9.50 -24.19
C ARG A 340 2.05 9.74 -24.42
N ILE A 341 1.26 9.78 -23.37
CA ILE A 341 -0.14 10.25 -23.47
C ILE A 341 -0.13 11.75 -23.72
N VAL A 342 -1.01 12.20 -24.62
CA VAL A 342 -1.32 13.61 -24.82
C VAL A 342 -2.74 13.87 -24.35
N ARG A 343 -2.89 14.75 -23.34
CA ARG A 343 -4.21 15.08 -22.75
C ARG A 343 -4.97 16.12 -23.57
N SER A 344 -4.25 17.08 -24.14
CA SER A 344 -4.82 18.13 -24.98
C SER A 344 -3.81 18.66 -25.99
N GLY A 345 -4.30 19.26 -27.07
CA GLY A 345 -3.49 19.89 -28.09
C GLY A 345 -3.31 19.11 -29.40
N LEU A 346 -3.74 17.83 -29.46
CA LEU A 346 -3.70 17.01 -30.67
C LEU A 346 -5.06 16.43 -31.03
N ASN A 347 -5.24 16.13 -32.33
CA ASN A 347 -6.37 15.37 -32.85
C ASN A 347 -5.89 14.00 -33.38
N LYS A 348 -6.81 13.04 -33.47
CA LYS A 348 -6.51 11.67 -33.94
C LYS A 348 -5.95 11.59 -35.36
N ASP A 349 -6.27 12.60 -36.20
CA ASP A 349 -5.86 12.63 -37.61
C ASP A 349 -4.57 13.44 -37.85
N ASP A 350 -4.02 14.05 -36.78
CA ASP A 350 -2.79 14.82 -36.88
C ASP A 350 -1.60 13.89 -37.19
N THR A 351 -0.73 14.37 -38.07
CA THR A 351 0.57 13.75 -38.37
C THR A 351 1.65 14.63 -37.75
N ILE A 352 2.50 14.04 -36.91
CA ILE A 352 3.53 14.77 -36.16
C ILE A 352 4.93 14.35 -36.58
N ILE A 353 5.89 15.24 -36.37
CA ILE A 353 7.30 14.94 -36.58
C ILE A 353 7.81 14.17 -35.37
N VAL A 354 8.34 12.96 -35.61
CA VAL A 354 8.92 12.09 -34.55
C VAL A 354 10.45 12.29 -34.50
N LYS A 355 11.11 12.26 -35.63
CA LYS A 355 12.57 12.47 -35.72
C LYS A 355 12.93 13.63 -36.60
N GLY A 356 13.94 14.40 -36.20
CA GLY A 356 14.43 15.54 -36.95
C GLY A 356 13.91 16.89 -36.45
N LEU A 357 13.28 16.97 -35.27
CA LEU A 357 12.79 18.24 -34.71
C LEU A 357 13.85 19.35 -34.68
N GLN A 358 15.12 19.00 -34.43
CA GLN A 358 16.22 19.98 -34.36
C GLN A 358 16.59 20.61 -35.69
N ARG A 359 16.14 20.03 -36.81
CA ARG A 359 16.45 20.49 -38.18
C ARG A 359 15.37 21.37 -38.76
N VAL A 360 14.27 21.55 -38.07
CA VAL A 360 13.05 22.18 -38.58
C VAL A 360 12.60 23.31 -37.67
N ARG A 361 12.12 24.39 -38.27
CA ARG A 361 11.49 25.49 -37.54
C ARG A 361 10.00 25.55 -37.89
N PRO A 362 9.14 26.06 -36.99
CA PRO A 362 7.74 26.29 -37.31
C PRO A 362 7.60 27.08 -38.63
N GLY A 363 6.71 26.63 -39.52
CA GLY A 363 6.49 27.21 -40.84
C GLY A 363 7.44 26.73 -41.96
N SER A 364 8.45 25.92 -41.65
CA SER A 364 9.38 25.39 -42.66
C SER A 364 8.76 24.25 -43.46
N PRO A 365 9.01 24.18 -44.78
CA PRO A 365 8.63 23.02 -45.60
C PRO A 365 9.51 21.82 -45.23
N VAL A 366 8.91 20.64 -45.21
CA VAL A 366 9.59 19.38 -44.89
C VAL A 366 9.32 18.30 -45.94
N THR A 367 10.25 17.36 -46.06
CA THR A 367 10.05 16.14 -46.84
C THR A 367 9.74 15.00 -45.86
N PRO A 368 8.47 14.56 -45.77
CA PRO A 368 8.07 13.56 -44.80
C PRO A 368 8.49 12.14 -45.22
N GLU A 369 9.03 11.41 -44.28
CA GLU A 369 9.20 9.96 -44.34
C GLU A 369 8.26 9.34 -43.31
N VAL A 370 7.25 8.61 -43.74
CA VAL A 370 6.24 8.03 -42.83
C VAL A 370 6.82 6.82 -42.12
N ILE A 371 6.79 6.86 -40.79
CA ILE A 371 7.18 5.74 -39.93
C ILE A 371 6.00 5.35 -39.01
N PRO A 372 5.96 4.14 -38.49
CA PRO A 372 4.96 3.77 -37.46
C PRO A 372 5.20 4.56 -36.18
N MET A 373 4.12 5.00 -35.52
CA MET A 373 4.17 5.72 -34.25
C MET A 373 4.72 4.84 -33.09
N ALA A 374 4.45 3.54 -33.16
CA ALA A 374 4.88 2.54 -32.17
C ALA A 374 5.29 1.24 -32.87
N SER A 375 6.14 0.45 -32.23
CA SER A 375 6.45 -0.90 -32.70
C SER A 375 5.25 -1.84 -32.53
N GLU A 376 5.20 -2.90 -33.33
CA GLU A 376 4.19 -3.96 -33.16
C GLU A 376 4.23 -4.59 -31.77
N GLN A 377 5.42 -4.71 -31.16
CA GLN A 377 5.61 -5.19 -29.80
C GLN A 377 4.96 -4.26 -28.77
N THR A 378 5.10 -2.95 -28.92
CA THR A 378 4.46 -1.96 -28.05
C THR A 378 2.93 -2.03 -28.14
N ILE A 379 2.39 -2.17 -29.35
CA ILE A 379 0.94 -2.30 -29.55
C ILE A 379 0.42 -3.61 -28.95
N ALA A 380 1.16 -4.71 -29.10
CA ALA A 380 0.83 -6.00 -28.49
C ALA A 380 0.87 -5.94 -26.96
N ALA A 381 1.87 -5.27 -26.37
CA ALA A 381 1.97 -5.08 -24.92
C ALA A 381 0.79 -4.29 -24.35
N LEU A 382 0.37 -3.19 -25.00
CA LEU A 382 -0.83 -2.44 -24.63
C LEU A 382 -2.09 -3.29 -24.68
N ALA A 383 -2.23 -4.15 -25.71
CA ALA A 383 -3.36 -5.06 -25.84
C ALA A 383 -3.37 -6.14 -24.73
N GLN A 384 -2.21 -6.71 -24.39
CA GLN A 384 -2.06 -7.69 -23.33
C GLN A 384 -2.38 -7.08 -21.96
N GLN A 385 -1.91 -5.88 -21.64
CA GLN A 385 -2.24 -5.18 -20.41
C GLN A 385 -3.75 -4.97 -20.24
N ARG A 386 -4.42 -4.59 -21.34
CA ARG A 386 -5.88 -4.43 -21.33
C ARG A 386 -6.59 -5.76 -21.07
N GLN A 387 -6.19 -6.84 -21.76
CA GLN A 387 -6.78 -8.17 -21.56
C GLN A 387 -6.58 -8.67 -20.14
N ALA A 388 -5.41 -8.44 -19.54
CA ALA A 388 -5.13 -8.80 -18.15
C ALA A 388 -6.06 -8.06 -17.17
N LEU A 389 -6.34 -6.78 -17.42
CA LEU A 389 -7.29 -6.00 -16.61
C LEU A 389 -8.74 -6.47 -16.79
N GLU A 390 -9.16 -6.80 -18.01
CA GLU A 390 -10.48 -7.34 -18.31
C GLU A 390 -10.67 -8.73 -17.67
N ALA A 391 -9.63 -9.56 -17.68
CA ALA A 391 -9.62 -10.90 -17.07
C ALA A 391 -9.62 -10.86 -15.54
N SER A 392 -9.05 -9.83 -14.91
CA SER A 392 -9.03 -9.66 -13.45
C SER A 392 -10.39 -9.31 -12.85
N ASN A 393 -11.48 -9.37 -13.65
CA ASN A 393 -12.87 -9.13 -13.23
C ASN A 393 -13.04 -7.91 -12.32
N LEU A 394 -12.74 -6.74 -12.86
CA LEU A 394 -13.47 -5.57 -12.41
C LEU A 394 -14.96 -5.85 -12.67
N PRO A 395 -15.84 -5.84 -11.66
CA PRO A 395 -17.24 -6.07 -11.92
C PRO A 395 -17.68 -5.10 -13.01
N LYS A 396 -18.20 -5.64 -14.13
CA LYS A 396 -18.86 -4.82 -15.14
C LYS A 396 -19.98 -4.12 -14.38
N VAL A 397 -19.80 -2.84 -14.08
CA VAL A 397 -20.87 -2.02 -13.56
C VAL A 397 -21.92 -1.97 -14.67
N ALA A 398 -22.93 -2.81 -14.55
CA ALA A 398 -24.13 -2.69 -15.38
C ALA A 398 -24.63 -1.25 -15.20
N PRO A 399 -24.99 -0.54 -16.29
CA PRO A 399 -25.53 0.81 -16.15
C PRO A 399 -26.73 0.72 -15.21
N ALA A 400 -26.68 1.49 -14.13
CA ALA A 400 -27.75 1.59 -13.16
C ALA A 400 -29.03 1.99 -13.89
N LYS A 401 -29.93 1.01 -14.14
CA LYS A 401 -31.31 1.30 -14.47
C LYS A 401 -31.85 2.07 -13.28
N GLY A 402 -32.26 3.32 -13.54
CA GLY A 402 -32.79 4.22 -12.55
C GLY A 402 -33.79 3.55 -11.61
N ALA A 403 -33.49 3.53 -10.34
CA ALA A 403 -34.45 3.33 -9.28
C ALA A 403 -34.77 4.68 -8.65
N PRO A 404 -36.05 5.05 -8.49
CA PRO A 404 -36.43 6.33 -7.94
C PRO A 404 -36.12 6.38 -6.43
N GLY A 405 -35.78 7.56 -5.97
CA GLY A 405 -35.36 7.93 -4.64
C GLY A 405 -36.01 7.21 -3.47
N SER A 406 -35.18 6.66 -2.61
CA SER A 406 -35.49 6.46 -1.21
C SER A 406 -34.70 7.46 -0.36
N VAL A 407 -35.40 8.49 0.05
CA VAL A 407 -34.97 9.48 1.03
C VAL A 407 -34.81 8.75 2.36
N VAL A 408 -33.56 8.54 2.80
CA VAL A 408 -33.32 8.11 4.18
C VAL A 408 -33.55 9.31 5.08
N LYS A 409 -34.68 9.30 5.81
CA LYS A 409 -34.94 10.22 6.91
C LYS A 409 -33.94 9.95 8.03
N LEU A 410 -33.04 10.90 8.27
CA LEU A 410 -32.31 10.97 9.54
C LEU A 410 -33.33 11.20 10.67
N ALA A 411 -33.46 10.23 11.58
CA ALA A 411 -34.18 10.40 12.83
C ALA A 411 -33.36 11.32 13.75
N ALA A 412 -33.94 12.46 14.09
CA ALA A 412 -33.41 13.37 15.08
C ALA A 412 -33.49 12.71 16.46
N ALA A 413 -32.34 12.58 17.12
CA ALA A 413 -32.26 12.22 18.54
C ALA A 413 -32.64 13.44 19.40
N THR A 414 -33.72 13.31 20.16
CA THR A 414 -34.15 14.23 21.20
C THR A 414 -33.23 14.11 22.43
N PRO A 415 -32.76 15.20 23.04
CA PRO A 415 -32.02 15.12 24.30
C PRO A 415 -33.02 14.90 25.44
N ARG A 416 -32.73 13.91 26.28
CA ARG A 416 -33.35 13.76 27.59
C ARG A 416 -32.55 14.54 28.60
N GLY A 417 -33.25 15.41 29.35
CA GLY A 417 -32.79 16.13 30.53
C GLY A 417 -32.51 15.26 31.73
#